data_e455f3dd4a2418b6bddf2ec30b0fba66
#
_entry.id   e455f3dd4a2418b6bddf2ec30b0fba66
#
_cell.length_a   1.000
_cell.length_b   1.000
_cell.length_c   1.000
_cell.angle_alpha   90.00
_cell.angle_beta   90.00
_cell.angle_gamma   90.00
#
_symmetry.space_group_name_H-M   'P 1'
#
loop_
_entity.id
_entity.type
_entity.pdbx_description
1 polymer ?
#
loop_
_entity_poly.entity_id
_entity_poly.type
_entity_poly.pdbx_seq_one_letter_code
_entity_poly.pdbx_strand_id
1 'polypeptide(L)' 'MTRTDIAAALRQFTGAGMVTAKQLADFLGVKTVWRVREKYLKDLEHIGGRYLITEVAARLKERCEL' A
#
# COMPACT_ATOMS: atom_id res chain seq x y z
N MET A 1 -7.56 -12.40 4.11
CA MET A 1 -8.12 -11.05 3.89
C MET A 1 -8.42 -10.82 2.42
N THR A 2 -9.49 -10.11 2.13
CA THR A 2 -9.81 -9.71 0.76
C THR A 2 -9.15 -8.36 0.44
N ARG A 3 -9.16 -7.99 -0.85
CA ARG A 3 -8.67 -6.67 -1.25
C ARG A 3 -9.46 -5.57 -0.55
N THR A 4 -10.75 -5.76 -0.39
CA THR A 4 -11.62 -4.79 0.29
C THR A 4 -11.20 -4.63 1.75
N ASP A 5 -10.87 -5.72 2.42
CA ASP A 5 -10.41 -5.69 3.82
C ASP A 5 -9.08 -4.94 3.94
N ILE A 6 -8.15 -5.20 3.04
CA ILE A 6 -6.85 -4.53 3.03
C ILE A 6 -7.03 -3.04 2.76
N ALA A 7 -7.87 -2.69 1.79
CA ALA A 7 -8.14 -1.29 1.46
C ALA A 7 -8.78 -0.56 2.64
N ALA A 8 -9.73 -1.19 3.33
CA ALA A 8 -10.37 -0.61 4.49
C ALA A 8 -9.37 -0.37 5.62
N ALA A 9 -8.48 -1.33 5.86
CA ALA A 9 -7.45 -1.20 6.88
C ALA A 9 -6.47 -0.06 6.54
N LEU A 10 -6.07 0.05 5.27
CA LEU A 10 -5.19 1.13 4.83
C LEU A 10 -5.86 2.50 4.97
N ARG A 11 -7.14 2.61 4.58
CA ARG A 11 -7.88 3.86 4.73
C ARG A 11 -7.96 4.28 6.19
N GLN A 12 -8.20 3.34 7.07
CA GLN A 12 -8.26 3.62 8.50
C GLN A 12 -6.89 4.04 9.04
N PHE A 13 -5.84 3.41 8.57
CA PHE A 13 -4.48 3.73 8.98
C PHE A 13 -4.03 5.12 8.51
N THR A 14 -4.31 5.46 7.26
CA THR A 14 -3.89 6.74 6.68
C THR A 14 -4.90 7.86 6.88
N GLY A 15 -6.15 7.53 7.06
CA GLY A 15 -7.24 8.50 7.12
C GLY A 15 -7.56 9.12 5.76
N ALA A 16 -7.13 8.50 4.66
CA ALA A 16 -7.28 9.05 3.31
C ALA A 16 -7.51 7.93 2.29
N GLY A 17 -7.78 8.32 1.06
CA GLY A 17 -7.95 7.37 -0.05
C GLY A 17 -6.65 7.03 -0.77
N MET A 18 -5.55 7.67 -0.39
CA MET A 18 -4.24 7.44 -0.99
C MET A 18 -3.20 7.21 0.11
N VAL A 19 -2.10 6.57 -0.26
CA VAL A 19 -1.04 6.21 0.69
C VAL A 19 0.32 6.50 0.08
N THR A 20 1.25 7.00 0.90
CA THR A 20 2.64 7.19 0.49
C THR A 20 3.43 5.90 0.73
N ALA A 21 4.59 5.79 0.09
CA ALA A 21 5.47 4.63 0.31
C ALA A 21 5.86 4.50 1.78
N LYS A 22 6.12 5.62 2.45
CA LYS A 22 6.47 5.60 3.86
C LYS A 22 5.31 5.13 4.73
N GLN A 23 4.11 5.61 4.47
CA GLN A 23 2.92 5.17 5.20
C GLN A 23 2.68 3.67 5.01
N LEU A 24 2.87 3.18 3.77
CA LEU A 24 2.72 1.77 3.50
C LEU A 24 3.77 0.94 4.24
N ALA A 25 5.01 1.42 4.29
CA ALA A 25 6.06 0.74 5.05
C ALA A 25 5.70 0.68 6.53
N ASP A 26 5.20 1.77 7.09
CA ASP A 26 4.76 1.81 8.48
C ASP A 26 3.58 0.86 8.72
N PHE A 27 2.63 0.81 7.79
CA PHE A 27 1.49 -0.09 7.88
C PHE A 27 1.93 -1.56 7.89
N LEU A 28 2.91 -1.90 7.07
CA LEU A 28 3.42 -3.27 6.96
C LEU A 28 4.47 -3.61 8.02
N GLY A 29 4.93 -2.62 8.77
CA GLY A 29 5.98 -2.84 9.76
C GLY A 29 7.36 -3.03 9.15
N VAL A 30 7.56 -2.57 7.91
CA VAL A 30 8.84 -2.68 7.21
C VAL A 30 9.63 -1.39 7.42
N LYS A 31 10.89 -1.51 7.82
CA LYS A 31 11.73 -0.35 8.10
C LYS A 31 12.28 0.31 6.84
N THR A 32 12.44 -0.45 5.77
CA THR A 32 13.07 0.03 4.54
C THR A 32 12.03 0.41 3.50
N VAL A 33 11.81 1.72 3.31
CA VAL A 33 10.85 2.24 2.33
C VAL A 33 11.20 1.79 0.92
N TRP A 34 12.49 1.73 0.60
CA TRP A 34 12.96 1.30 -0.72
C TRP A 34 12.45 -0.09 -1.09
N ARG A 35 12.46 -1.03 -0.14
CA ARG A 35 11.96 -2.39 -0.38
C ARG A 35 10.46 -2.40 -0.70
N VAL A 36 9.71 -1.56 -0.01
CA VAL A 36 8.27 -1.44 -0.24
C VAL A 36 8.02 -0.94 -1.66
N ARG A 37 8.76 0.06 -2.10
CA ARG A 37 8.63 0.58 -3.46
C ARG A 37 8.94 -0.48 -4.50
N GLU A 38 10.04 -1.20 -4.34
CA GLU A 38 10.45 -2.22 -5.30
C GLU A 38 9.49 -3.41 -5.33
N LYS A 39 9.00 -3.82 -4.18
CA LYS A 39 8.19 -5.03 -4.06
C LYS A 39 6.72 -4.80 -4.40
N TYR A 40 6.17 -3.67 -3.99
CA TYR A 40 4.72 -3.44 -4.08
C TYR A 40 4.31 -2.28 -4.97
N LEU A 41 5.13 -1.27 -5.10
CA LEU A 41 4.74 -0.02 -5.74
C LEU A 41 5.38 0.24 -7.10
N LYS A 42 6.31 -0.60 -7.52
CA LYS A 42 7.17 -0.35 -8.68
C LYS A 42 6.40 0.00 -9.96
N ASP A 43 5.34 -0.71 -10.27
CA ASP A 43 4.59 -0.53 -11.51
C ASP A 43 3.27 0.22 -11.32
N LEU A 44 3.02 0.73 -10.13
CA LEU A 44 1.78 1.44 -9.86
C LEU A 44 1.91 2.91 -10.18
N GLU A 45 0.85 3.48 -10.75
CA GLU A 45 0.79 4.91 -10.99
C GLU A 45 0.68 5.65 -9.66
N HIS A 46 1.28 6.83 -9.61
CA HIS A 46 1.22 7.67 -8.43
C HIS A 46 0.95 9.12 -8.82
N ILE A 47 0.40 9.87 -7.87
CA ILE A 47 0.12 11.29 -8.03
C ILE A 47 0.79 12.00 -6.86
N GLY A 48 1.81 12.80 -7.15
CA GLY A 48 2.54 13.52 -6.10
C GLY A 48 3.17 12.60 -5.05
N GLY A 49 3.62 11.42 -5.45
CA GLY A 49 4.21 10.44 -4.54
C GLY A 49 3.22 9.63 -3.73
N ARG A 50 1.93 9.75 -4.05
CA ARG A 50 0.86 9.00 -3.37
C ARG A 50 0.24 8.00 -4.32
N TYR A 51 -0.14 6.85 -3.78
CA TYR A 51 -0.71 5.73 -4.53
C TYR A 51 -2.15 5.50 -4.11
N LEU A 52 -3.00 5.11 -5.05
CA LEU A 52 -4.39 4.77 -4.74
C LEU A 52 -4.44 3.52 -3.87
N ILE A 53 -5.16 3.62 -2.76
CA ILE A 53 -5.25 2.51 -1.81
C ILE A 53 -5.85 1.26 -2.45
N THR A 54 -6.83 1.41 -3.35
CA THR A 54 -7.44 0.27 -4.02
C THR A 54 -6.42 -0.52 -4.85
N GLU A 55 -5.52 0.16 -5.54
CA GLU A 55 -4.47 -0.50 -6.33
C GLU A 55 -3.41 -1.12 -5.43
N VAL A 56 -3.04 -0.42 -4.36
CA VAL A 56 -2.08 -0.95 -3.39
C VAL A 56 -2.65 -2.19 -2.70
N ALA A 57 -3.92 -2.16 -2.33
CA ALA A 57 -4.58 -3.31 -1.70
C ALA A 57 -4.58 -4.53 -2.62
N ALA A 58 -4.86 -4.32 -3.91
CA ALA A 58 -4.83 -5.41 -4.89
C ALA A 58 -3.43 -6.00 -5.00
N ARG A 59 -2.39 -5.14 -5.02
CA ARG A 59 -1.01 -5.59 -5.09
C ARG A 59 -0.58 -6.33 -3.83
N LEU A 60 -1.00 -5.87 -2.67
CA LEU A 60 -0.70 -6.55 -1.41
C LEU A 60 -1.36 -7.91 -1.35
N LYS A 61 -2.60 -8.01 -1.78
CA LYS A 61 -3.30 -9.29 -1.83
C LYS A 61 -2.58 -10.29 -2.71
N GLU A 62 -2.12 -9.82 -3.87
CA GLU A 62 -1.41 -10.65 -4.84
C GLU A 62 -0.03 -11.08 -4.34
N ARG A 63 0.74 -10.14 -3.76
CA ARG A 63 2.14 -10.38 -3.40
C ARG A 63 2.34 -10.96 -2.01
N CYS A 64 1.43 -10.67 -1.09
CA CYS A 64 1.54 -11.14 0.30
C CYS A 64 0.67 -12.35 0.61
N GLU A 65 -0.14 -12.79 -0.32
CA GLU A 65 -1.03 -13.95 -0.15
C GLU A 65 -1.92 -13.83 1.08
N LEU A 66 -2.38 -12.63 1.35
CA LEU A 66 -3.23 -12.36 2.51
C LEU A 66 -4.65 -12.90 2.35
#